data_4656647b09c1ea8e9c2b11e9ce28bce1
#
_entry.id   4656647b09c1ea8e9c2b11e9ce28bce1
#
_cell.length_a   1.000
_cell.length_b   1.000
_cell.length_c   1.000
_cell.angle_alpha   90.00
_cell.angle_beta   90.00
_cell.angle_gamma   90.00
#
_symmetry.space_group_name_H-M   'P 1'
#
loop_
_entity.id
_entity.type
_entity.pdbx_description
1 polymer ?
#
loop_
_entity_poly.entity_id
_entity_poly.type
_entity_poly.pdbx_seq_one_letter_code
_entity_poly.pdbx_strand_id
1 'polypeptide(L)'
;MSLLSKFKTDQASKTVEYLTFDEYLELCKADKMAYATAAERMLAAIGEPELIDTSKDPRLSRIFLNRTLRQYPAFSDFYGMEEAIERIVGYFTHAAQGLEERKQILYLLGPVGGGKSSLAERL
;
A
#
# COMPACT_ATOMS: atom_id res chain seq x y z
N MET A 1 -32.65 -9.04 -13.44
CA MET A 1 -32.21 -9.02 -12.04
C MET A 1 -32.59 -7.70 -11.41
N SER A 2 -33.31 -7.71 -10.30
CA SER A 2 -33.65 -6.48 -9.61
C SER A 2 -32.43 -5.94 -8.84
N LEU A 3 -32.40 -4.62 -8.62
CA LEU A 3 -31.37 -3.96 -7.78
C LEU A 3 -31.27 -4.58 -6.39
N LEU A 4 -32.39 -5.01 -5.82
CA LEU A 4 -32.47 -5.66 -4.51
C LEU A 4 -31.77 -7.04 -4.48
N SER A 5 -31.84 -7.80 -5.58
CA SER A 5 -31.15 -9.10 -5.64
C SER A 5 -29.64 -8.94 -5.74
N LYS A 6 -29.16 -7.94 -6.50
CA LYS A 6 -27.72 -7.58 -6.53
C LYS A 6 -27.22 -7.13 -5.16
N PHE A 7 -27.99 -6.27 -4.47
CA PHE A 7 -27.63 -5.79 -3.15
C PHE A 7 -27.54 -6.92 -2.11
N LYS A 8 -28.48 -7.87 -2.15
CA LYS A 8 -28.45 -9.05 -1.29
C LYS A 8 -27.25 -9.95 -1.58
N THR A 9 -26.88 -10.10 -2.83
CA THR A 9 -25.71 -10.91 -3.24
C THR A 9 -24.42 -10.22 -2.78
N ASP A 10 -24.31 -8.89 -2.92
CA ASP A 10 -23.17 -8.13 -2.46
C ASP A 10 -23.03 -8.13 -0.93
N GLN A 11 -24.15 -8.11 -0.21
CA GLN A 11 -24.12 -8.25 1.25
C GLN A 11 -23.76 -9.66 1.71
N ALA A 12 -24.22 -10.68 1.00
CA ALA A 12 -23.86 -12.07 1.32
C ALA A 12 -22.37 -12.35 1.09
N SER A 13 -21.73 -11.67 0.14
CA SER A 13 -20.29 -11.76 -0.10
C SER A 13 -19.44 -11.02 0.94
N LYS A 14 -20.05 -10.10 1.70
CA LYS A 14 -19.41 -9.34 2.79
C LYS A 14 -19.76 -9.92 4.17
N THR A 15 -19.87 -11.23 4.29
CA THR A 15 -20.11 -11.87 5.59
C THR A 15 -19.00 -11.52 6.57
N VAL A 16 -19.37 -10.83 7.65
CA VAL A 16 -18.48 -10.60 8.78
C VAL A 16 -18.36 -11.94 9.52
N GLU A 17 -17.17 -12.48 9.58
CA GLU A 17 -16.86 -13.68 10.32
C GLU A 17 -16.80 -13.35 11.81
N TYR A 18 -17.67 -13.95 12.61
CA TYR A 18 -17.67 -13.78 14.06
C TYR A 18 -16.86 -14.92 14.69
N LEU A 19 -15.81 -14.57 15.41
CA LEU A 19 -14.96 -15.50 16.14
C LEU A 19 -15.13 -15.31 17.65
N THR A 20 -15.04 -16.40 18.40
CA THR A 20 -14.84 -16.34 19.83
C THR A 20 -13.43 -15.88 20.14
N PHE A 21 -13.16 -15.43 21.38
CA PHE A 21 -11.82 -14.98 21.78
C PHE A 21 -10.77 -16.09 21.62
N ASP A 22 -11.10 -17.31 21.97
CA ASP A 22 -10.21 -18.46 21.85
C ASP A 22 -9.89 -18.80 20.40
N GLU A 23 -10.90 -18.77 19.53
CA GLU A 23 -10.74 -18.95 18.07
C GLU A 23 -9.85 -17.86 17.47
N TYR A 24 -10.01 -16.61 17.92
CA TYR A 24 -9.14 -15.49 17.49
C TYR A 24 -7.70 -15.70 17.93
N LEU A 25 -7.45 -16.16 19.16
CA LEU A 25 -6.09 -16.44 19.63
C LEU A 25 -5.42 -17.56 18.83
N GLU A 26 -6.17 -18.62 18.48
CA GLU A 26 -5.65 -19.68 17.62
C GLU A 26 -5.33 -19.17 16.21
N LEU A 27 -6.20 -18.32 15.66
CA LEU A 27 -5.94 -17.63 14.37
C LEU A 27 -4.67 -16.78 14.43
N CYS A 28 -4.44 -16.03 15.50
CA CYS A 28 -3.23 -15.21 15.69
C CYS A 28 -1.95 -16.05 15.77
N LYS A 29 -2.02 -17.27 16.30
CA LYS A 29 -0.88 -18.20 16.30
C LYS A 29 -0.56 -18.71 14.90
N ALA A 30 -1.60 -18.97 14.10
CA ALA A 30 -1.47 -19.50 12.75
C ALA A 30 -1.12 -18.41 11.71
N ASP A 31 -1.69 -17.21 11.86
CA ASP A 31 -1.54 -16.10 10.92
C ASP A 31 -1.15 -14.81 11.64
N LYS A 32 0.09 -14.40 11.42
CA LYS A 32 0.64 -13.15 11.96
C LYS A 32 -0.13 -11.90 11.48
N MET A 33 -0.73 -11.95 10.29
CA MET A 33 -1.49 -10.85 9.73
C MET A 33 -2.83 -10.61 10.44
N ALA A 34 -3.32 -11.58 11.22
CA ALA A 34 -4.57 -11.42 12.00
C ALA A 34 -4.47 -10.29 13.05
N TYR A 35 -3.29 -10.04 13.61
CA TYR A 35 -3.04 -9.00 14.60
C TYR A 35 -2.07 -7.92 14.12
N ALA A 36 -1.74 -7.90 12.83
CA ALA A 36 -0.84 -6.90 12.26
C ALA A 36 -1.41 -5.47 12.37
N THR A 37 -0.52 -4.50 12.58
CA THR A 37 -0.89 -3.08 12.56
C THR A 37 -1.28 -2.64 11.15
N ALA A 38 -1.94 -1.47 11.04
CA ALA A 38 -2.30 -0.92 9.74
C ALA A 38 -1.07 -0.73 8.83
N ALA A 39 0.05 -0.24 9.37
CA ALA A 39 1.28 -0.07 8.61
C ALA A 39 1.86 -1.40 8.09
N GLU A 40 1.86 -2.44 8.90
CA GLU A 40 2.30 -3.79 8.51
C GLU A 40 1.41 -4.36 7.39
N ARG A 41 0.10 -4.18 7.48
CA ARG A 41 -0.86 -4.61 6.44
C ARG A 41 -0.65 -3.85 5.14
N MET A 42 -0.41 -2.54 5.21
CA MET A 42 -0.13 -1.72 4.03
C MET A 42 1.16 -2.16 3.33
N LEU A 43 2.23 -2.42 4.08
CA LEU A 43 3.48 -2.96 3.51
C LEU A 43 3.28 -4.31 2.84
N ALA A 44 2.52 -5.21 3.46
CA ALA A 44 2.21 -6.51 2.88
C ALA A 44 1.41 -6.40 1.57
N ALA A 45 0.47 -5.44 1.50
CA ALA A 45 -0.33 -5.18 0.30
C ALA A 45 0.51 -4.53 -0.83
N ILE A 46 1.43 -3.64 -0.49
CA ILE A 46 2.35 -3.01 -1.46
C ILE A 46 3.30 -4.05 -2.05
N GLY A 47 3.78 -4.98 -1.23
CA GLY A 47 4.69 -6.05 -1.65
C GLY A 47 6.15 -5.60 -1.79
N GLU A 48 6.96 -6.50 -2.34
CA GLU A 48 8.40 -6.28 -2.51
C GLU A 48 8.70 -5.43 -3.74
N PRO A 49 9.70 -4.54 -3.66
CA PRO A 49 10.11 -3.71 -4.80
C PRO A 49 10.95 -4.46 -5.81
N GLU A 50 10.85 -4.04 -7.06
CA GLU A 50 11.81 -4.39 -8.11
C GLU A 50 12.85 -3.28 -8.26
N LEU A 51 14.13 -3.66 -8.39
CA LEU A 51 15.21 -2.71 -8.61
C LEU A 51 15.33 -2.40 -10.11
N ILE A 52 15.26 -1.12 -10.45
CA ILE A 52 15.38 -0.65 -11.83
C ILE A 52 16.62 0.24 -11.95
N ASP A 53 17.48 -0.12 -12.88
CA ASP A 53 18.59 0.73 -13.29
C ASP A 53 18.09 1.76 -14.33
N THR A 54 17.96 3.01 -13.90
CA THR A 54 17.43 4.09 -14.73
C THR A 54 18.35 4.47 -15.89
N SER A 55 19.62 4.07 -15.88
CA SER A 55 20.57 4.33 -16.95
C SER A 55 20.22 3.61 -18.26
N LYS A 56 19.47 2.52 -18.15
CA LYS A 56 19.04 1.69 -19.29
C LYS A 56 17.78 2.21 -20.00
N ASP A 57 17.04 3.11 -19.37
CA ASP A 57 15.83 3.73 -19.92
C ASP A 57 16.06 5.23 -20.12
N PRO A 58 16.08 5.74 -21.39
CA PRO A 58 16.33 7.16 -21.65
C PRO A 58 15.35 8.11 -20.97
N ARG A 59 14.11 7.68 -20.76
CA ARG A 59 13.08 8.47 -20.08
C ARG A 59 13.37 8.59 -18.57
N LEU A 60 13.64 7.46 -17.92
CA LEU A 60 13.94 7.41 -16.49
C LEU A 60 15.30 8.04 -16.18
N SER A 61 16.27 7.86 -17.06
CA SER A 61 17.59 8.48 -16.96
C SER A 61 17.52 10.01 -16.90
N ARG A 62 16.64 10.64 -17.69
CA ARG A 62 16.43 12.09 -17.68
C ARG A 62 15.80 12.59 -16.37
N ILE A 63 14.90 11.79 -15.79
CA ILE A 63 14.16 12.17 -14.57
C ILE A 63 15.03 11.91 -13.32
N PHE A 64 15.71 10.78 -13.26
CA PHE A 64 16.34 10.28 -12.04
C PHE A 64 17.88 10.25 -12.07
N LEU A 65 18.50 10.84 -13.08
CA LEU A 65 19.96 11.00 -13.17
C LEU A 65 20.76 9.71 -13.04
N ASN A 66 20.33 8.66 -13.72
CA ASN A 66 21.00 7.34 -13.75
C ASN A 66 21.10 6.63 -12.38
N ARG A 67 20.17 6.86 -11.48
CA ARG A 67 20.10 6.16 -10.18
C ARG A 67 19.35 4.83 -10.30
N THR A 68 19.70 3.88 -9.44
CA THR A 68 18.88 2.68 -9.24
C THR A 68 17.68 3.02 -8.38
N LEU A 69 16.48 2.74 -8.88
CA LEU A 69 15.22 3.00 -8.18
C LEU A 69 14.56 1.69 -7.77
N ARG A 70 13.78 1.78 -6.71
CA ARG A 70 12.84 0.73 -6.31
C ARG A 70 11.49 1.02 -6.95
N GLN A 71 11.02 0.09 -7.75
CA GLN A 71 9.67 0.15 -8.31
C GLN A 71 8.79 -0.89 -7.63
N TYR A 72 7.65 -0.44 -7.15
CA TYR A 72 6.67 -1.30 -6.49
C TYR A 72 5.57 -1.68 -7.49
N PRO A 73 5.34 -2.97 -7.76
CA PRO A 73 4.32 -3.41 -8.73
C PRO A 73 2.91 -2.89 -8.43
N ALA A 74 2.58 -2.68 -7.15
CA ALA A 74 1.30 -2.12 -6.74
C ALA A 74 1.04 -0.70 -7.30
N PHE A 75 2.09 0.03 -7.64
CA PHE A 75 2.06 1.40 -8.18
C PHE A 75 2.59 1.47 -9.62
N SER A 76 2.52 0.40 -10.38
CA SER A 76 3.07 0.31 -11.74
C SER A 76 2.47 1.32 -12.73
N ASP A 77 1.26 1.78 -12.49
CA ASP A 77 0.54 2.79 -13.30
C ASP A 77 0.86 4.25 -12.91
N PHE A 78 1.69 4.48 -11.90
CA PHE A 78 2.14 5.81 -11.50
C PHE A 78 3.53 6.11 -12.09
N TYR A 79 3.54 6.75 -13.24
CA TYR A 79 4.77 7.08 -13.96
C TYR A 79 5.43 8.35 -13.41
N GLY A 80 6.75 8.30 -13.21
CA GLY A 80 7.52 9.45 -12.76
C GLY A 80 7.39 9.77 -11.27
N MET A 81 6.66 8.97 -10.50
CA MET A 81 6.42 9.14 -9.06
C MET A 81 7.22 8.16 -8.19
N GLU A 82 8.14 7.43 -8.77
CA GLU A 82 8.88 6.34 -8.11
C GLU A 82 9.59 6.82 -6.84
N GLU A 83 10.20 8.00 -6.86
CA GLU A 83 10.86 8.58 -5.68
C GLU A 83 9.87 8.95 -4.57
N ALA A 84 8.71 9.51 -4.93
CA ALA A 84 7.66 9.83 -3.98
C ALA A 84 7.06 8.56 -3.35
N ILE A 85 6.83 7.53 -4.15
CA ILE A 85 6.34 6.22 -3.70
C ILE A 85 7.37 5.57 -2.77
N GLU A 86 8.66 5.63 -3.09
CA GLU A 86 9.73 5.10 -2.23
C GLU A 86 9.73 5.77 -0.84
N ARG A 87 9.50 7.08 -0.78
CA ARG A 87 9.36 7.81 0.49
C ARG A 87 8.13 7.40 1.29
N ILE A 88 7.00 7.17 0.62
CA ILE A 88 5.77 6.69 1.25
C ILE A 88 5.98 5.30 1.84
N VAL A 89 6.57 4.39 1.09
CA VAL A 89 6.88 3.05 1.56
C VAL A 89 7.88 3.09 2.73
N GLY A 90 8.87 3.95 2.68
CA GLY A 90 9.80 4.20 3.79
C GLY A 90 9.07 4.65 5.06
N TYR A 91 8.10 5.55 4.94
CA TYR A 91 7.25 5.97 6.05
C TYR A 91 6.51 4.79 6.69
N PHE A 92 5.85 3.95 5.89
CA PHE A 92 5.14 2.76 6.40
C PHE A 92 6.09 1.73 6.98
N THR A 93 7.29 1.57 6.42
CA THR A 93 8.31 0.66 6.95
C THR A 93 8.72 1.07 8.37
N HIS A 94 8.99 2.35 8.59
CA HIS A 94 9.34 2.87 9.92
C HIS A 94 8.16 2.78 10.89
N ALA A 95 6.95 3.09 10.43
CA ALA A 95 5.74 2.96 11.25
C ALA A 95 5.49 1.50 11.68
N ALA A 96 5.70 0.54 10.78
CA ALA A 96 5.57 -0.89 11.08
C ALA A 96 6.61 -1.40 12.08
N GLN A 97 7.80 -0.79 12.08
CA GLN A 97 8.85 -1.07 13.06
C GLN A 97 8.61 -0.42 14.43
N GLY A 98 7.52 0.33 14.59
CA GLY A 98 7.15 1.01 15.82
C GLY A 98 7.94 2.28 16.11
N LEU A 99 8.59 2.86 15.10
CA LEU A 99 9.34 4.11 15.20
C LEU A 99 8.39 5.33 15.28
N GLU A 100 8.95 6.53 15.36
CA GLU A 100 8.19 7.78 15.54
C GLU A 100 7.16 8.04 14.45
N GLU A 101 7.40 7.59 13.23
CA GLU A 101 6.48 7.69 12.08
C GLU A 101 5.09 7.09 12.37
N ARG A 102 5.01 6.12 13.28
CA ARG A 102 3.73 5.55 13.74
C ARG A 102 2.77 6.59 14.32
N LYS A 103 3.31 7.67 14.88
CA LYS A 103 2.56 8.76 15.51
C LYS A 103 2.41 9.98 14.60
N GLN A 104 3.01 9.97 13.42
CA GLN A 104 3.01 11.07 12.48
C GLN A 104 1.89 10.93 11.45
N ILE A 105 1.53 12.05 10.83
CA ILE A 105 0.59 12.08 9.72
C ILE A 105 1.36 12.16 8.42
N LEU A 106 1.02 11.30 7.47
CA LEU A 106 1.53 11.38 6.11
C LEU A 106 0.81 12.52 5.38
N TYR A 107 1.56 13.55 4.97
CA TYR A 107 1.03 14.71 4.27
C TYR A 107 1.52 14.74 2.82
N LEU A 108 0.58 14.71 1.87
CA LEU A 108 0.87 14.74 0.43
C LEU A 108 0.71 16.18 -0.08
N LEU A 109 1.81 16.82 -0.45
CA LEU A 109 1.86 18.17 -0.99
C LEU A 109 2.22 18.14 -2.47
N GLY A 110 1.48 18.89 -3.28
CA GLY A 110 1.75 19.02 -4.70
C GLY A 110 0.65 19.80 -5.43
N PRO A 111 0.88 20.16 -6.70
CA PRO A 111 -0.10 20.88 -7.51
C PRO A 111 -1.34 20.06 -7.82
N VAL A 112 -2.42 20.72 -8.22
CA VAL A 112 -3.62 20.05 -8.77
C VAL A 112 -3.23 19.25 -10.00
N GLY A 113 -3.71 18.00 -10.07
CA GLY A 113 -3.33 17.07 -11.15
C GLY A 113 -1.98 16.36 -10.96
N GLY A 114 -1.32 16.54 -9.80
CA GLY A 114 -0.06 15.87 -9.47
C GLY A 114 -0.17 14.41 -9.02
N GLY A 115 -1.38 13.81 -9.05
CA GLY A 115 -1.59 12.40 -8.69
C GLY A 115 -1.76 12.13 -7.19
N LYS A 116 -1.88 13.17 -6.35
CA LYS A 116 -2.01 13.01 -4.87
C LYS A 116 -3.23 12.19 -4.48
N SER A 117 -4.41 12.54 -5.01
CA SER A 117 -5.66 11.82 -4.72
C SER A 117 -5.63 10.39 -5.23
N SER A 118 -5.15 10.17 -6.45
CA SER A 118 -5.01 8.85 -7.04
C SER A 118 -4.07 7.96 -6.22
N LEU A 119 -2.98 8.52 -5.72
CA LEU A 119 -2.02 7.82 -4.88
C LEU A 119 -2.63 7.45 -3.51
N ALA A 120 -3.37 8.39 -2.89
CA ALA A 120 -4.06 8.15 -1.62
C ALA A 120 -5.17 7.09 -1.75
N GLU A 121 -5.90 7.09 -2.88
CA GLU A 121 -6.93 6.08 -3.15
C GLU A 121 -6.35 4.68 -3.40
N ARG A 122 -5.11 4.60 -3.87
CA ARG A 122 -4.40 3.33 -4.09
C ARG A 122 -3.91 2.71 -2.77
N LEU A 123 -3.62 3.52 -1.76
CA LEU A 123 -3.20 3.08 -0.43
C LEU A 123 -4.40 2.57 0.39
#